data_72b09729bccf20ba2048e7b241bfa38b
#
_entry.id   72b09729bccf20ba2048e7b241bfa38b
#
_cell.length_a   1.000
_cell.length_b   1.000
_cell.length_c   1.000
_cell.angle_alpha   90.00
_cell.angle_beta   90.00
_cell.angle_gamma   90.00
#
_symmetry.space_group_name_H-M   'P 1'
#
loop_
_entity.id
_entity.type
_entity.pdbx_description
1 polymer ?
#
loop_
_entity_poly.entity_id
_entity_poly.type
_entity_poly.pdbx_seq_one_letter_code
_entity_poly.pdbx_strand_id
1 'polypeptide(L)'
;MNWKVVARPQAEDDITEAADWYNSQSAGLGNEFIDEILAVFDRLELNPLLHCRRHPTKNIRWRYPERFPYRVIFEVIEEERVVIIAAVIHAARHDSVWRKRFR
;
A
#
# COMPACT_ATOMS: atom_id res chain seq x y z
N MET A 1 21.15 -3.38 -2.16
CA MET A 1 20.65 -3.77 -0.84
C MET A 1 19.15 -3.55 -0.77
N ASN A 2 18.45 -4.46 -0.11
CA ASN A 2 17.00 -4.35 -0.02
C ASN A 2 16.56 -3.36 1.05
N TRP A 3 15.39 -2.78 0.82
CA TRP A 3 14.73 -1.94 1.79
C TRP A 3 13.88 -2.81 2.71
N LYS A 4 13.74 -2.39 3.96
CA LYS A 4 12.83 -3.06 4.89
C LYS A 4 11.44 -2.46 4.74
N VAL A 5 10.45 -3.30 4.44
CA VAL A 5 9.06 -2.87 4.30
C VAL A 5 8.29 -3.30 5.54
N VAL A 6 7.66 -2.32 6.19
CA VAL A 6 6.89 -2.55 7.42
C VAL A 6 5.48 -2.01 7.20
N ALA A 7 4.47 -2.86 7.42
CA ALA A 7 3.08 -2.44 7.33
C ALA A 7 2.56 -2.08 8.73
N ARG A 8 1.93 -0.91 8.84
CA ARG A 8 1.24 -0.53 10.07
C ARG A 8 -0.01 -1.39 10.25
N PRO A 9 -0.48 -1.58 11.50
CA PRO A 9 -1.69 -2.37 11.75
C PRO A 9 -2.91 -1.90 10.96
N GLN A 10 -3.09 -0.58 10.80
CA GLN A 10 -4.19 -0.04 10.00
C GLN A 10 -4.11 -0.48 8.53
N ALA A 11 -2.90 -0.55 7.99
CA ALA A 11 -2.72 -1.02 6.61
C ALA A 11 -3.03 -2.52 6.48
N GLU A 12 -2.65 -3.30 7.47
CA GLU A 12 -2.99 -4.72 7.50
C GLU A 12 -4.51 -4.92 7.57
N ASP A 13 -5.19 -4.13 8.38
CA ASP A 13 -6.66 -4.15 8.47
C ASP A 13 -7.29 -3.76 7.13
N ASP A 14 -6.75 -2.75 6.46
CA ASP A 14 -7.23 -2.34 5.13
C ASP A 14 -7.16 -3.50 4.14
N ILE A 15 -6.07 -4.25 4.15
CA ILE A 15 -5.88 -5.40 3.25
C ILE A 15 -6.89 -6.49 3.56
N THR A 16 -7.07 -6.80 4.83
CA THR A 16 -8.02 -7.85 5.27
C THR A 16 -9.44 -7.48 4.88
N GLU A 17 -9.87 -6.25 5.14
CA GLU A 17 -11.21 -5.79 4.79
C GLU A 17 -11.46 -5.86 3.29
N ALA A 18 -10.52 -5.40 2.49
CA ALA A 18 -10.65 -5.43 1.03
C ALA A 18 -10.69 -6.88 0.52
N ALA A 19 -9.82 -7.73 1.04
CA ALA A 19 -9.78 -9.14 0.65
C ALA A 19 -11.10 -9.85 0.99
N ASP A 20 -11.66 -9.59 2.16
CA ASP A 20 -12.93 -10.18 2.58
C ASP A 20 -14.05 -9.73 1.65
N TRP A 21 -14.08 -8.45 1.29
CA TRP A 21 -15.08 -7.93 0.37
C TRP A 21 -14.98 -8.62 -1.00
N TYR A 22 -13.76 -8.74 -1.55
CA TYR A 22 -13.56 -9.40 -2.84
C TYR A 22 -13.95 -10.89 -2.79
N ASN A 23 -13.62 -11.57 -1.70
CA ASN A 23 -14.02 -12.97 -1.53
C ASN A 23 -15.54 -13.14 -1.44
N SER A 24 -16.25 -12.14 -0.91
CA SER A 24 -17.71 -12.16 -0.88
C SER A 24 -18.32 -11.98 -2.27
N GLN A 25 -17.60 -11.33 -3.19
CA GLN A 25 -18.04 -11.14 -4.58
C GLN A 25 -17.73 -12.37 -5.43
N SER A 26 -16.57 -12.97 -5.22
CA SER A 26 -16.14 -14.14 -5.98
C SER A 26 -15.11 -14.92 -5.15
N ALA A 27 -15.37 -16.20 -4.91
CA ALA A 27 -14.49 -17.04 -4.10
C ALA A 27 -13.06 -17.04 -4.67
N GLY A 28 -12.09 -16.76 -3.83
CA GLY A 28 -10.67 -16.71 -4.21
C GLY A 28 -10.18 -15.36 -4.72
N LEU A 29 -11.08 -14.43 -5.05
CA LEU A 29 -10.69 -13.12 -5.57
C LEU A 29 -9.94 -12.31 -4.53
N GLY A 30 -10.31 -12.41 -3.26
CA GLY A 30 -9.60 -11.75 -2.17
C GLY A 30 -8.17 -12.26 -2.01
N ASN A 31 -7.95 -13.56 -2.25
CA ASN A 31 -6.60 -14.13 -2.21
C ASN A 31 -5.74 -13.58 -3.35
N GLU A 32 -6.33 -13.40 -4.53
CA GLU A 32 -5.64 -12.77 -5.66
C GLU A 32 -5.29 -11.32 -5.34
N PHE A 33 -6.19 -10.60 -4.68
CA PHE A 33 -5.93 -9.24 -4.22
C PHE A 33 -4.73 -9.19 -3.28
N ILE A 34 -4.71 -10.06 -2.26
CA ILE A 34 -3.60 -10.14 -1.31
C ILE A 34 -2.28 -10.41 -2.04
N ASP A 35 -2.27 -11.35 -2.97
CA ASP A 35 -1.07 -11.69 -3.73
C ASP A 35 -0.54 -10.48 -4.50
N GLU A 36 -1.41 -9.69 -5.09
CA GLU A 36 -0.99 -8.50 -5.83
C GLU A 36 -0.48 -7.39 -4.92
N ILE A 37 -1.09 -7.23 -3.74
CA ILE A 37 -0.58 -6.26 -2.75
C ILE A 37 0.79 -6.69 -2.25
N LEU A 38 0.99 -7.97 -1.96
CA LEU A 38 2.29 -8.48 -1.54
C LEU A 38 3.35 -8.32 -2.64
N ALA A 39 2.94 -8.46 -3.90
CA ALA A 39 3.83 -8.21 -5.02
C ALA A 39 4.29 -6.74 -5.08
N VAL A 40 3.41 -5.79 -4.71
CA VAL A 40 3.79 -4.39 -4.57
C VAL A 40 4.84 -4.24 -3.46
N PHE A 41 4.62 -4.89 -2.31
CA PHE A 41 5.59 -4.85 -1.20
C PHE A 41 6.95 -5.39 -1.65
N ASP A 42 6.99 -6.47 -2.41
CA ASP A 42 8.24 -7.03 -2.94
C ASP A 42 8.98 -6.02 -3.82
N ARG A 43 8.25 -5.31 -4.66
CA ARG A 43 8.84 -4.26 -5.52
C ARG A 43 9.38 -3.10 -4.69
N LEU A 44 8.70 -2.75 -3.60
CA LEU A 44 9.18 -1.70 -2.70
C LEU A 44 10.45 -2.11 -1.95
N GLU A 45 10.61 -3.39 -1.66
CA GLU A 45 11.86 -3.90 -1.08
C GLU A 45 13.04 -3.69 -2.02
N LEU A 46 12.80 -3.78 -3.31
CA LEU A 46 13.85 -3.59 -4.32
C LEU A 46 14.16 -2.12 -4.53
N ASN A 47 13.13 -1.29 -4.76
CA ASN A 47 13.32 0.14 -4.91
C ASN A 47 12.00 0.89 -4.72
N PRO A 48 11.79 1.51 -3.54
CA PRO A 48 10.55 2.24 -3.28
C PRO A 48 10.44 3.58 -3.98
N LEU A 49 11.51 4.04 -4.61
CA LEU A 49 11.54 5.36 -5.25
C LEU A 49 11.14 5.31 -6.73
N LEU A 50 11.03 4.11 -7.32
CA LEU A 50 10.66 3.91 -8.71
C LEU A 50 9.17 3.56 -8.86
N HIS A 51 8.61 3.98 -9.99
CA HIS A 51 7.26 3.59 -10.41
C HIS A 51 6.17 3.93 -9.38
N CYS A 52 6.36 5.02 -8.64
CA CYS A 52 5.38 5.50 -7.68
C CYS A 52 4.99 6.93 -7.99
N ARG A 53 3.84 7.34 -7.45
CA ARG A 53 3.43 8.74 -7.44
C ARG A 53 3.80 9.35 -6.10
N ARG A 54 4.13 10.63 -6.09
CA ARG A 54 4.56 11.32 -4.90
C ARG A 54 3.65 12.50 -4.60
N HIS A 55 3.34 12.70 -3.33
CA HIS A 55 2.63 13.90 -2.88
C HIS A 55 3.51 15.13 -3.13
N PRO A 56 2.94 16.27 -3.58
CA PRO A 56 3.74 17.44 -3.93
C PRO A 56 4.58 18.03 -2.80
N THR A 57 4.10 17.96 -1.54
CA THR A 57 4.75 18.63 -0.42
C THR A 57 5.08 17.73 0.76
N LYS A 58 4.57 16.51 0.81
CA LYS A 58 4.77 15.58 1.92
C LYS A 58 5.61 14.39 1.49
N ASN A 59 6.29 13.77 2.45
CA ASN A 59 7.07 12.55 2.21
C ASN A 59 6.14 11.33 2.14
N ILE A 60 5.20 11.38 1.23
CA ILE A 60 4.18 10.36 1.03
C ILE A 60 4.16 9.98 -0.43
N ARG A 61 4.17 8.68 -0.67
CA ARG A 61 4.12 8.12 -2.02
C ARG A 61 3.05 7.06 -2.08
N TRP A 62 2.60 6.72 -3.28
CA TRP A 62 1.69 5.59 -3.45
C TRP A 62 1.97 4.88 -4.77
N ARG A 63 1.58 3.62 -4.79
CA ARG A 63 1.75 2.75 -5.94
C ARG A 63 0.52 1.85 -6.08
N TYR A 64 0.17 1.53 -7.31
CA TYR A 64 -0.97 0.67 -7.61
C TYR A 64 -0.51 -0.76 -7.90
N PRO A 65 -1.27 -1.78 -7.48
CA PRO A 65 -1.13 -3.13 -8.04
C PRO A 65 -1.63 -3.12 -9.49
N GLU A 66 -1.41 -4.21 -10.20
CA GLU A 66 -1.72 -4.23 -11.64
C GLU A 66 -3.23 -4.23 -11.94
N ARG A 67 -4.03 -4.99 -11.19
CA ARG A 67 -5.44 -5.22 -11.53
C ARG A 67 -6.45 -4.55 -10.62
N PHE A 68 -6.08 -4.21 -9.41
CA PHE A 68 -7.03 -3.69 -8.42
C PHE A 68 -6.88 -2.19 -8.24
N PRO A 69 -8.00 -1.44 -8.17
CA PRO A 69 -7.95 0.03 -8.05
C PRO A 69 -7.70 0.48 -6.61
N TYR A 70 -6.61 -0.01 -6.03
CA TYR A 70 -6.23 0.32 -4.66
C TYR A 70 -4.87 1.02 -4.66
N ARG A 71 -4.70 1.98 -3.75
CA ARG A 71 -3.42 2.65 -3.56
C ARG A 71 -2.71 2.05 -2.34
N VAL A 72 -1.49 1.59 -2.55
CA VAL A 72 -0.58 1.25 -1.46
C VAL A 72 0.16 2.54 -1.11
N ILE A 73 -0.18 3.14 0.03
CA ILE A 73 0.33 4.44 0.45
C ILE A 73 1.43 4.23 1.48
N PHE A 74 2.59 4.83 1.23
CA PHE A 74 3.77 4.58 2.06
C PHE A 74 4.63 5.82 2.24
N GLU A 75 5.47 5.76 3.25
CA GLU A 75 6.48 6.74 3.57
C GLU A 75 7.86 6.07 3.44
N VAL A 76 8.84 6.81 2.88
CA VAL A 76 10.20 6.28 2.72
C VAL A 76 11.11 7.02 3.70
N ILE A 77 11.76 6.26 4.58
CA ILE A 77 12.77 6.80 5.50
C ILE A 77 14.13 6.38 4.96
N GLU A 78 14.73 7.28 4.18
CA GLU A 78 15.95 6.95 3.43
C GLU A 78 17.15 6.65 4.34
N GLU A 79 17.29 7.38 5.43
CA GLU A 79 18.41 7.19 6.36
C GLU A 79 18.44 5.79 6.96
N GLU A 80 17.28 5.21 7.17
CA GLU A 80 17.16 3.88 7.76
C GLU A 80 16.90 2.79 6.74
N ARG A 81 16.67 3.16 5.48
CA ARG A 81 16.28 2.28 4.39
C ARG A 81 15.02 1.47 4.76
N VAL A 82 14.04 2.20 5.27
CA VAL A 82 12.75 1.63 5.71
C VAL A 82 11.62 2.25 4.90
N VAL A 83 10.67 1.41 4.51
CA VAL A 83 9.40 1.80 3.88
C VAL A 83 8.29 1.45 4.86
N ILE A 84 7.50 2.44 5.22
CA ILE A 84 6.36 2.24 6.14
C ILE A 84 5.07 2.32 5.33
N ILE A 85 4.36 1.20 5.25
CA ILE A 85 3.05 1.14 4.59
C ILE A 85 2.01 1.65 5.59
N ALA A 86 1.37 2.76 5.26
CA ALA A 86 0.41 3.40 6.15
C ALA A 86 -1.05 3.06 5.81
N ALA A 87 -1.33 2.76 4.54
CA ALA A 87 -2.70 2.51 4.10
C ALA A 87 -2.72 1.71 2.80
N VAL A 88 -3.78 0.91 2.63
CA VAL A 88 -4.10 0.26 1.37
C VAL A 88 -5.58 0.54 1.13
N ILE A 89 -5.89 1.55 0.34
CA ILE A 89 -7.26 2.05 0.19
C ILE A 89 -7.66 2.18 -1.27
N HIS A 90 -8.96 2.04 -1.52
CA HIS A 90 -9.51 2.21 -2.85
C HIS A 90 -9.17 3.58 -3.41
N ALA A 91 -8.79 3.65 -4.69
CA ALA A 91 -8.37 4.88 -5.35
C ALA A 91 -9.45 5.98 -5.34
N ALA A 92 -10.72 5.59 -5.25
CA ALA A 92 -11.83 6.53 -5.19
C ALA A 92 -12.05 7.15 -3.80
N ARG A 93 -11.40 6.62 -2.75
CA ARG A 93 -11.55 7.15 -1.39
C ARG A 93 -10.82 8.49 -1.26
N HIS A 94 -11.43 9.41 -0.49
CA HIS A 94 -10.85 10.73 -0.28
C HIS A 94 -9.54 10.64 0.53
N ASP A 95 -8.60 11.51 0.23
CA ASP A 95 -7.28 11.52 0.88
C ASP A 95 -7.34 11.71 2.39
N SER A 96 -8.40 12.34 2.92
CA SER A 96 -8.56 12.50 4.36
C SER A 96 -8.52 11.17 5.13
N VAL A 97 -8.84 10.06 4.46
CA VAL A 97 -8.85 8.73 5.08
C VAL A 97 -7.45 8.33 5.55
N TRP A 98 -6.42 8.64 4.76
CA TRP A 98 -5.06 8.24 5.09
C TRP A 98 -4.20 9.35 5.68
N ARG A 99 -4.53 10.61 5.43
CA ARG A 99 -3.73 11.75 5.91
C ARG A 99 -3.54 11.74 7.43
N LYS A 100 -4.56 11.35 8.15
CA LYS A 100 -4.53 11.29 9.62
C LYS A 100 -3.47 10.32 10.14
N ARG A 101 -3.11 9.32 9.34
CA ARG A 101 -2.19 8.26 9.73
C ARG A 101 -0.73 8.71 9.71
N PHE A 102 -0.45 9.88 9.16
CA PHE A 102 0.91 10.43 9.05
C PHE A 102 1.18 11.57 10.03
N ARG A 103 0.36 11.70 11.03
CA ARG A 103 0.57 12.70 12.09
C ARG A 103 1.47 12.18 13.19
#